data_4c0b8f677d3fae3ea45652dc9c72dcc9
#
_entry.id   4c0b8f677d3fae3ea45652dc9c72dcc9
#
_cell.length_a   1.000
_cell.length_b   1.000
_cell.length_c   1.000
_cell.angle_alpha   90.00
_cell.angle_beta   90.00
_cell.angle_gamma   90.00
#
_symmetry.space_group_name_H-M   'P 1'
#
loop_
_entity.id
_entity.type
_entity.pdbx_description
1 polymer ?
#
loop_
_entity_poly.entity_id
_entity_poly.type
_entity_poly.pdbx_seq_one_letter_code
_entity_poly.pdbx_strand_id
1 'polypeptide(L)' 'MKSPRDLAEGMKIRKSDDGFFRETFRLPRSEARRRAKQLFSEFPSATYMTEIETWRESEGIVECQIKRLNDPLD' A
#
# COMPACT_ATOMS: atom_id res chain seq x y z
N MET A 1 6.09 18.15 17.09
CA MET A 1 6.02 18.46 16.20
C MET A 1 5.53 17.68 15.26
N LYS A 2 4.82 17.92 14.63
CA LYS A 2 4.24 17.25 13.80
C LYS A 2 4.90 17.23 12.71
N SER A 3 5.15 16.38 12.30
CA SER A 3 5.90 16.47 11.33
C SER A 3 5.15 16.19 10.16
N PRO A 4 5.69 16.43 9.12
CA PRO A 4 5.10 16.26 7.90
C PRO A 4 4.60 14.95 7.69
N ARG A 5 5.19 14.06 8.40
CA ARG A 5 4.82 12.85 8.14
C ARG A 5 3.49 12.71 8.54
N ASP A 6 3.04 13.53 9.33
CA ASP A 6 1.76 13.30 9.80
C ASP A 6 0.92 13.53 8.67
N LEU A 7 1.39 14.25 7.76
CA LEU A 7 0.56 14.55 6.74
C LEU A 7 0.51 13.43 5.86
N ALA A 8 1.49 12.70 5.85
CA ALA A 8 1.48 11.62 4.96
C ALA A 8 0.97 10.49 5.71
N GLU A 9 0.37 10.79 6.80
CA GLU A 9 -0.10 9.78 7.59
C GLU A 9 -0.96 8.90 6.85
N GLY A 10 -1.42 9.24 5.74
CA GLY A 10 -2.22 8.34 5.02
C GLY A 10 -1.44 7.19 4.41
N MET A 11 -0.12 7.22 4.49
CA MET A 11 0.66 6.16 3.86
C MET A 11 1.76 5.70 4.77
N LYS A 12 1.81 4.41 5.04
CA LYS A 12 2.85 3.86 5.86
C LYS A 12 3.38 2.61 5.22
N ILE A 13 4.68 2.38 5.30
CA ILE A 13 5.29 1.21 4.74
C ILE A 13 6.04 0.51 5.86
N ARG A 14 5.76 -0.75 6.07
CA ARG A 14 6.39 -1.51 7.12
C ARG A 14 6.91 -2.83 6.58
N LYS A 15 8.06 -3.26 7.08
CA LYS A 15 8.59 -4.54 6.73
C LYS A 15 8.19 -5.52 7.80
N SER A 16 7.65 -6.66 7.41
CA SER A 16 7.23 -7.67 8.36
C SER A 16 8.26 -8.77 8.44
N ASP A 17 8.17 -9.58 9.49
CA ASP A 17 9.11 -10.67 9.67
C ASP A 17 8.94 -11.74 8.60
N ASP A 18 7.82 -11.78 7.90
CA ASP A 18 7.58 -12.79 6.90
C ASP A 18 8.21 -12.42 5.55
N GLY A 19 9.00 -11.36 5.51
CA GLY A 19 9.67 -11.00 4.26
C GLY A 19 8.84 -10.09 3.36
N PHE A 20 7.67 -9.70 3.80
CA PHE A 20 6.84 -8.82 3.01
C PHE A 20 6.90 -7.40 3.54
N PHE A 21 6.77 -6.45 2.61
CA PHE A 21 6.61 -5.07 2.99
C PHE A 21 5.13 -4.82 2.88
N ARG A 22 4.57 -4.11 3.81
CA ARG A 22 3.16 -3.77 3.78
C ARG A 22 3.01 -2.27 3.75
N GLU A 23 2.25 -1.79 2.77
CA GLU A 23 2.01 -0.36 2.64
C GLU A 23 0.54 -0.13 2.95
N THR A 24 0.24 0.75 3.87
CA THR A 24 -1.12 1.06 4.25
C THR A 24 -1.38 2.51 3.91
N PHE A 25 -2.52 2.80 3.30
CA PHE A 25 -2.86 4.18 3.01
C PHE A 25 -4.35 4.41 3.17
N ARG A 26 -4.72 5.67 3.39
CA ARG A 26 -6.10 6.07 3.50
C ARG A 26 -6.25 7.26 2.57
N LEU A 27 -6.96 7.09 1.50
CA LEU A 27 -7.10 8.11 0.46
C LEU A 27 -8.50 8.09 -0.11
N PRO A 28 -8.91 9.19 -0.74
CA PRO A 28 -10.18 9.20 -1.44
C PRO A 28 -10.15 8.09 -2.48
N ARG A 29 -11.33 7.54 -2.78
CA ARG A 29 -11.40 6.37 -3.62
C ARG A 29 -10.60 6.46 -4.92
N SER A 30 -10.74 7.54 -5.65
CA SER A 30 -10.04 7.64 -6.92
C SER A 30 -8.53 7.63 -6.75
N GLU A 31 -8.04 8.26 -5.68
CA GLU A 31 -6.62 8.28 -5.45
C GLU A 31 -6.14 6.95 -4.93
N ALA A 32 -6.96 6.28 -4.13
CA ALA A 32 -6.60 4.96 -3.62
C ALA A 32 -6.46 3.99 -4.78
N ARG A 33 -7.36 4.07 -5.77
CA ARG A 33 -7.28 3.19 -6.91
C ARG A 33 -6.04 3.50 -7.74
N ARG A 34 -5.71 4.76 -7.89
CA ARG A 34 -4.55 5.15 -8.64
C ARG A 34 -3.28 4.65 -7.95
N ARG A 35 -3.26 4.77 -6.63
CA ARG A 35 -2.09 4.33 -5.88
C ARG A 35 -1.93 2.81 -5.99
N ALA A 36 -3.03 2.08 -5.89
CA ALA A 36 -2.98 0.63 -6.00
C ALA A 36 -2.48 0.22 -7.38
N LYS A 37 -2.96 0.90 -8.44
CA LYS A 37 -2.51 0.58 -9.76
C LYS A 37 -1.03 0.88 -9.92
N GLN A 38 -0.56 1.94 -9.33
CA GLN A 38 0.84 2.31 -9.40
C GLN A 38 1.69 1.24 -8.74
N LEU A 39 1.23 0.74 -7.59
CA LEU A 39 1.98 -0.29 -6.88
C LEU A 39 2.03 -1.58 -7.68
N PHE A 40 0.94 -1.96 -8.29
CA PHE A 40 0.94 -3.18 -9.10
C PHE A 40 1.78 -3.00 -10.37
N SER A 41 1.94 -1.77 -10.82
CA SER A 41 2.77 -1.52 -11.98
C SER A 41 4.25 -1.59 -11.59
N GLU A 42 4.60 -1.03 -10.44
CA GLU A 42 5.98 -1.04 -10.00
C GLU A 42 6.39 -2.38 -9.41
N PHE A 43 5.45 -3.08 -8.81
CA PHE A 43 5.73 -4.34 -8.16
C PHE A 43 4.71 -5.37 -8.66
N PRO A 44 4.88 -5.88 -9.89
CA PRO A 44 3.92 -6.82 -10.45
C PRO A 44 3.74 -8.04 -9.57
N SER A 45 2.51 -8.51 -9.45
CA SER A 45 2.23 -9.63 -8.56
C SER A 45 2.97 -10.89 -8.99
N ALA A 46 3.24 -11.05 -10.27
CA ALA A 46 3.97 -12.23 -10.72
C ALA A 46 5.41 -12.24 -10.23
N THR A 47 5.97 -11.06 -9.96
CA THR A 47 7.36 -10.95 -9.56
C THR A 47 7.51 -10.66 -8.07
N TYR A 48 6.60 -9.88 -7.51
CA TYR A 48 6.71 -9.47 -6.12
C TYR A 48 5.61 -10.03 -5.23
N MET A 49 4.73 -10.83 -5.78
CA MET A 49 3.60 -11.40 -5.05
C MET A 49 2.76 -10.28 -4.41
N THR A 50 2.62 -9.18 -5.15
CA THR A 50 1.88 -8.03 -4.65
C THR A 50 0.40 -8.37 -4.54
N GLU A 51 -0.19 -8.02 -3.42
CA GLU A 51 -1.55 -8.42 -3.17
C GLU A 51 -2.25 -7.42 -2.27
N ILE A 52 -3.53 -7.14 -2.51
CA ILE A 52 -4.28 -6.27 -1.65
C ILE A 52 -4.79 -7.13 -0.51
N GLU A 53 -4.39 -6.80 0.70
CA GLU A 53 -4.84 -7.56 1.86
C GLU A 53 -6.11 -6.96 2.46
N THR A 54 -6.28 -5.67 2.38
CA THR A 54 -7.44 -5.01 2.94
C THR A 54 -7.88 -3.88 2.04
N TRP A 55 -9.17 -3.75 1.85
CA TRP A 55 -9.71 -2.63 1.10
C TRP A 55 -11.06 -2.32 1.74
N ARG A 56 -11.11 -1.22 2.48
CA ARG A 56 -12.34 -0.82 3.13
C ARG A 56 -12.64 0.62 2.81
N GLU A 57 -13.87 0.90 2.52
CA GLU A 57 -14.27 2.25 2.16
C GLU A 57 -15.30 2.77 3.13
N SER A 58 -15.14 3.99 3.58
CA SER A 58 -16.08 4.61 4.48
C SER A 58 -16.11 6.09 4.13
N GLU A 59 -17.31 6.59 3.82
CA GLU A 59 -17.49 8.01 3.51
C GLU A 59 -16.51 8.50 2.44
N GLY A 60 -16.35 7.73 1.40
CA GLY A 60 -15.52 8.15 0.29
C GLY A 60 -14.04 7.99 0.49
N ILE A 61 -13.64 7.53 1.66
CA ILE A 61 -12.22 7.31 1.94
C ILE A 61 -11.96 5.81 1.98
N VAL A 62 -10.93 5.39 1.30
CA VAL A 62 -10.55 3.98 1.25
C VAL A 62 -9.34 3.77 2.14
N GLU A 63 -9.40 2.74 2.97
CA GLU A 63 -8.27 2.33 3.76
C GLU A 63 -7.80 1.03 3.14
N CYS A 64 -6.58 1.00 2.67
CA CYS A 64 -6.08 -0.12 1.91
C CYS A 64 -4.74 -0.56 2.44
N GLN A 65 -4.52 -1.88 2.48
CA GLN A 65 -3.22 -2.40 2.85
C GLN A 65 -2.78 -3.35 1.74
N ILE A 66 -1.60 -3.12 1.20
CA ILE A 66 -1.07 -3.93 0.12
C ILE A 66 0.27 -4.49 0.57
N LYS A 67 0.51 -5.77 0.34
CA LYS A 67 1.77 -6.36 0.69
C LYS A 67 2.52 -6.74 -0.58
N ARG A 68 3.83 -6.80 -0.50
CA ARG A 68 4.66 -7.22 -1.60
C ARG A 68 5.98 -7.70 -1.05
N LEU A 69 6.68 -8.50 -1.82
CA LEU A 69 7.98 -8.96 -1.38
C LEU A 69 8.97 -7.81 -1.45
N ASN A 70 10.02 -7.90 -0.66
CA ASN A 70 11.05 -6.88 -0.68
C ASN A 70 11.87 -7.03 -1.95
N ASP A 71 12.15 -8.26 -2.34
CA ASP A 71 12.95 -8.51 -3.53
C ASP A 71 12.15 -9.32 -4.53
N PRO A 72 12.40 -9.15 -5.81
CA PRO A 72 11.62 -9.88 -6.80
C PRO A 72 11.93 -11.36 -6.78
N LEU A 73 10.97 -12.13 -7.20
CA LEU A 73 11.17 -13.58 -7.32
C LEU A 73 12.05 -13.81 -8.53
N ASP A 74 12.85 -14.82 -8.48
CA ASP A 74 13.71 -15.14 -9.59
C ASP A 74 13.00 -15.89 -10.70
#